data_b0fa01d665f28d96fc2e3f42202f4d4d
#
_entry.id   b0fa01d665f28d96fc2e3f42202f4d4d
#
_cell.length_a   1.000
_cell.length_b   1.000
_cell.length_c   1.000
_cell.angle_alpha   90.00
_cell.angle_beta   90.00
_cell.angle_gamma   90.00
#
_symmetry.space_group_name_H-M   'P 1'
#
loop_
_entity.id
_entity.type
_entity.pdbx_description
1 polymer ?
#
loop_
_entity_poly.entity_id
_entity_poly.type
_entity_poly.pdbx_seq_one_letter_code
_entity_poly.pdbx_strand_id
1 'polypeptide(L)' 'MDKLSYALGLGIGHQLAQMGASDLNIDDFAAAIKDVIAGNELKVTNQEAQKIVTEYFAKQEEKMQAER' A
#
# COMPACT_ATOMS: atom_id res chain seq x y z
N MET A 1 -16.63 11.49 10.82
CA MET A 1 -15.33 10.83 10.60
C MET A 1 -14.95 10.01 11.83
N ASP A 2 -14.53 8.80 11.62
CA ASP A 2 -14.08 7.94 12.72
C ASP A 2 -12.62 8.26 13.04
N LYS A 3 -12.39 8.82 14.22
CA LYS A 3 -11.05 9.26 14.62
C LYS A 3 -10.05 8.12 14.75
N LEU A 4 -10.50 6.96 15.21
CA LEU A 4 -9.63 5.79 15.33
C LEU A 4 -9.15 5.34 13.96
N SER A 5 -10.06 5.23 13.01
CA SER A 5 -9.71 4.82 11.65
C SER A 5 -8.75 5.82 11.00
N TYR A 6 -9.01 7.09 11.20
CA TYR A 6 -8.16 8.14 10.65
C TYR A 6 -6.76 8.10 11.27
N ALA A 7 -6.69 7.88 12.59
CA ALA A 7 -5.40 7.80 13.29
C ALA A 7 -4.57 6.63 12.80
N LEU A 8 -5.19 5.48 12.60
CA LEU A 8 -4.49 4.32 12.04
C LEU A 8 -3.99 4.62 10.63
N GLY A 9 -4.81 5.31 9.85
CA GLY A 9 -4.44 5.72 8.50
C GLY A 9 -3.25 6.66 8.49
N LEU A 10 -3.17 7.57 9.46
CA LEU A 10 -2.02 8.48 9.58
C LEU A 10 -0.72 7.70 9.79
N GLY A 11 -0.74 6.72 10.69
CA GLY A 11 0.45 5.91 10.94
C GLY A 11 0.90 5.15 9.71
N ILE A 12 -0.05 4.51 9.03
CA ILE A 12 0.25 3.76 7.81
C ILE A 12 0.71 4.71 6.71
N GLY A 13 0.06 5.86 6.58
CA GLY A 13 0.43 6.85 5.57
C GLY A 13 1.85 7.35 5.75
N HIS A 14 2.25 7.64 6.99
CA HIS A 14 3.62 8.07 7.28
C HIS A 14 4.63 6.98 6.89
N GLN A 15 4.32 5.72 7.21
CA GLN A 15 5.18 4.60 6.84
C GLN A 15 5.34 4.49 5.33
N LEU A 16 4.23 4.57 4.60
CA LEU A 16 4.25 4.46 3.14
C LEU A 16 5.05 5.60 2.53
N ALA A 17 4.90 6.80 3.05
CA ALA A 17 5.64 7.97 2.56
C ALA A 17 7.15 7.78 2.77
N GLN A 18 7.54 7.26 3.93
CA GLN A 18 8.95 7.00 4.21
C GLN A 18 9.54 5.92 3.32
N MET A 19 8.71 4.97 2.89
CA MET A 19 9.14 3.90 2.00
C MET A 19 9.16 4.31 0.53
N GLY A 20 8.76 5.54 0.23
CA GLY A 20 8.70 6.02 -1.14
C GLY A 20 7.45 5.63 -1.88
N ALA A 21 6.44 5.16 -1.19
CA ALA A 21 5.19 4.69 -1.79
C ALA A 21 4.11 5.78 -1.75
N SER A 22 4.46 6.99 -2.18
CA SER A 22 3.55 8.13 -2.08
C SER A 22 2.65 8.31 -3.30
N ASP A 23 2.86 7.54 -4.34
CA ASP A 23 2.08 7.62 -5.58
C ASP A 23 1.02 6.54 -5.70
N LEU A 24 0.64 5.95 -4.59
CA LEU A 24 -0.36 4.89 -4.55
C LEU A 24 -1.77 5.43 -4.80
N ASN A 25 -2.62 4.59 -5.38
CA ASN A 25 -4.04 4.86 -5.45
C ASN A 25 -4.66 4.55 -4.09
N ILE A 26 -4.95 5.59 -3.33
CA ILE A 26 -5.43 5.43 -1.95
C ILE A 26 -6.83 4.82 -1.91
N ASP A 27 -7.66 5.12 -2.90
CA ASP A 27 -9.01 4.53 -2.97
C ASP A 27 -8.94 3.01 -3.10
N ASP A 28 -8.04 2.50 -3.93
CA ASP A 28 -7.85 1.07 -4.08
C ASP A 28 -7.24 0.47 -2.83
N PHE A 29 -6.32 1.18 -2.20
CA PHE A 29 -5.71 0.77 -0.94
C PHE A 29 -6.77 0.59 0.14
N ALA A 30 -7.67 1.58 0.27
CA ALA A 30 -8.74 1.53 1.25
C ALA A 30 -9.73 0.40 0.95
N ALA A 31 -10.02 0.17 -0.33
CA ALA A 31 -10.92 -0.91 -0.74
C ALA A 31 -10.35 -2.27 -0.36
N ALA A 32 -9.04 -2.46 -0.51
CA ALA A 32 -8.39 -3.71 -0.14
C ALA A 32 -8.49 -3.98 1.36
N ILE A 33 -8.27 -2.95 2.17
CA ILE A 33 -8.39 -3.06 3.63
C ILE A 33 -9.82 -3.46 3.99
N LYS A 34 -10.79 -2.83 3.38
CA LYS A 34 -12.19 -3.10 3.62
C LYS A 34 -12.54 -4.55 3.26
N ASP A 35 -12.06 -5.02 2.12
CA ASP A 35 -12.31 -6.38 1.69
C ASP A 35 -11.74 -7.42 2.67
N VAL A 36 -10.54 -7.17 3.16
CA VAL A 36 -9.89 -8.08 4.12
C VAL A 36 -10.69 -8.13 5.43
N ILE A 37 -11.05 -6.97 5.97
CA ILE A 37 -11.75 -6.89 7.26
C ILE A 37 -13.16 -7.49 7.15
N ALA A 38 -13.85 -7.23 6.05
CA ALA A 38 -15.21 -7.72 5.84
C ALA A 38 -15.26 -9.19 5.40
N GLY A 39 -14.12 -9.78 5.05
CA GLY A 39 -14.07 -11.16 4.57
C GLY A 39 -14.58 -11.31 3.16
N ASN A 40 -14.56 -10.24 2.39
CA ASN A 40 -15.00 -10.27 0.99
C ASN A 40 -13.97 -10.98 0.13
N GLU A 41 -14.40 -11.40 -1.06
CA GLU A 41 -13.49 -11.98 -2.04
C GLU A 41 -12.47 -10.94 -2.48
N LEU A 42 -11.19 -11.32 -2.44
CA LEU A 42 -10.11 -10.43 -2.82
C LEU A 42 -10.01 -10.35 -4.35
N LYS A 43 -9.73 -9.15 -4.84
CA LYS A 43 -9.58 -8.93 -6.29
C LYS A 43 -8.29 -9.51 -6.84
N VAL A 44 -7.27 -9.65 -5.99
CA VAL A 44 -6.03 -10.35 -6.32
C VAL A 44 -5.72 -11.32 -5.20
N THR A 45 -5.02 -12.40 -5.52
CA THR A 45 -4.61 -13.36 -4.50
C THR A 45 -3.48 -12.78 -3.65
N ASN A 46 -3.28 -13.35 -2.46
CA ASN A 46 -2.19 -12.92 -1.61
C ASN A 46 -0.83 -13.11 -2.29
N GLN A 47 -0.68 -14.17 -3.06
CA GLN A 47 0.57 -14.43 -3.80
C GLN A 47 0.80 -13.38 -4.87
N GLU A 48 -0.24 -13.05 -5.62
CA GLU A 48 -0.15 -12.01 -6.64
C GLU A 48 0.15 -10.65 -6.03
N ALA A 49 -0.50 -10.34 -4.90
CA ALA A 49 -0.29 -9.08 -4.21
C ALA A 49 1.16 -8.95 -3.76
N GLN A 50 1.72 -10.02 -3.21
CA GLN A 50 3.11 -10.01 -2.75
C GLN A 50 4.06 -9.78 -3.90
N LYS A 51 3.81 -10.41 -5.04
CA LYS A 51 4.65 -10.23 -6.22
C LYS A 51 4.59 -8.80 -6.74
N ILE A 52 3.39 -8.23 -6.81
CA ILE A 52 3.20 -6.86 -7.29
C ILE A 52 3.94 -5.88 -6.37
N VAL A 53 3.81 -6.05 -5.06
CA VAL A 53 4.46 -5.17 -4.09
C VAL A 53 5.98 -5.31 -4.18
N THR A 54 6.48 -6.52 -4.30
CA THR A 54 7.92 -6.76 -4.42
C THR A 54 8.49 -6.09 -5.65
N GLU A 55 7.81 -6.21 -6.79
CA GLU A 55 8.25 -5.57 -8.03
C GLU A 55 8.22 -4.06 -7.92
N TYR A 56 7.20 -3.51 -7.25
CA TYR A 56 7.08 -2.08 -7.07
C TYR A 56 8.28 -1.50 -6.30
N PHE A 57 8.63 -2.12 -5.19
CA PHE A 57 9.74 -1.65 -4.37
C PHE A 57 11.09 -1.92 -5.04
N ALA A 58 11.21 -2.98 -5.82
CA ALA A 58 12.42 -3.23 -6.60
C ALA A 58 12.66 -2.11 -7.61
N LYS A 59 11.60 -1.64 -8.27
CA LYS A 59 11.71 -0.52 -9.20
C LYS A 59 12.07 0.78 -8.50
N GLN A 60 11.52 1.00 -7.31
CA GLN A 60 11.84 2.18 -6.52
C GLN A 60 13.32 2.21 -6.16
N GLU A 61 13.85 1.06 -5.79
CA GLU A 61 15.25 0.93 -5.44
C GLU A 61 16.16 1.21 -6.62
N GLU A 62 15.83 0.66 -7.79
CA GLU A 62 16.56 0.93 -9.04
C GLU A 62 16.57 2.42 -9.36
N LYS A 63 15.43 3.06 -9.22
CA LYS A 63 15.28 4.47 -9.51
C LYS A 63 16.15 5.32 -8.60
N MET A 64 16.21 4.96 -7.32
CA MET A 64 17.06 5.66 -6.36
C MET A 64 18.53 5.48 -6.69
N GLN A 65 18.94 4.31 -7.11
CA GLN A 65 20.32 4.05 -7.51
C GLN A 65 20.70 4.81 -8.77
N ALA A 66 19.78 4.93 -9.70
CA ALA A 66 20.00 5.63 -10.95
C ALA A 66 20.24 7.13 -10.76
N GLU A 67 19.73 7.69 -9.68
CA GLU A 67 19.86 9.11 -9.37
C GLU A 67 21.18 9.49 -8.74
N ARG A 68 22.00 8.53 -8.43
CA ARG A 68 23.33 8.78 -7.92
C ARG A 68 24.27 9.08 -9.07
#